data_30b28fbcf3435af55933a33366931014
#
_entry.id   30b28fbcf3435af55933a33366931014
#
_cell.length_a   1.000
_cell.length_b   1.000
_cell.length_c   1.000
_cell.angle_alpha   90.00
_cell.angle_beta   90.00
_cell.angle_gamma   90.00
#
_symmetry.space_group_name_H-M   'P 1'
#
loop_
_entity.id
_entity.type
_entity.pdbx_description
1 polymer ?
#
loop_
_entity_poly.entity_id
_entity_poly.type
_entity_poly.pdbx_seq_one_letter_code
_entity_poly.pdbx_strand_id
1 'polypeptide(L)'
;MYRNVRHAAAVRMSSGNRLLNGLVALLTYGSILVIMLVWLRSSQDTILGLYSASMTGFLIFMYVATAGYKPETDTGFRPEVTVIIPAKNEEGVIESVIRTVFNGDYPTSKMRVIVVDDGSTDRTWEGMQRAEKESEFSDRLKLVRHERNYGKRVALASAIADARGEIVVCIDSDSFVDKDAIRLLVQPFRDGRVMAVSGHGEAINKDEGILPRLQHYWYAEMFRLLKGMESRFGCVSCCSGMLAAYRREAILPIIHEWAKEGPTATAPIALDDMERESWVSRGMASRLIKSPGEDRILTAFALSGKGARVVYQSNSVVRTIVPNSSRQFLRQQLRWTRAWIHGSVLSWRFMWRKSFPASLVSYLFQFLLILSPAIVILWLFVVPIRGEWMGTAGFLAGTIFVGFLHGLNTWKYQRTSIESVPYRMMFVFVSLFITLTIFLYGLVTPWKGGWLTRADGTHQVSSMVPSETPPLETVAQ
;
A
#
# COMPACT_ATOMS: atom_id res chain seq x y z
N MET A 1 27.65 33.36 -3.47
CA MET A 1 28.17 32.50 -4.54
C MET A 1 27.51 31.13 -4.45
N TYR A 2 26.20 31.10 -4.73
CA TYR A 2 25.38 29.87 -4.79
C TYR A 2 24.37 30.04 -5.92
N ARG A 3 24.82 29.86 -7.13
CA ARG A 3 24.03 29.59 -8.33
C ARG A 3 24.48 28.24 -8.85
N ASN A 4 23.54 27.34 -9.03
CA ASN A 4 23.54 26.11 -9.79
C ASN A 4 23.18 24.88 -8.98
N VAL A 5 21.88 24.77 -8.61
CA VAL A 5 21.15 23.49 -8.60
C VAL A 5 19.78 23.80 -9.20
N ARG A 6 19.75 24.06 -10.47
CA ARG A 6 18.55 23.96 -11.31
C ARG A 6 18.75 22.80 -12.25
N HIS A 7 17.71 22.02 -12.36
CA HIS A 7 17.40 20.96 -13.30
C HIS A 7 17.44 19.55 -12.72
N ALA A 8 16.47 19.24 -11.84
CA ALA A 8 15.75 18.01 -12.09
C ALA A 8 15.00 18.24 -13.40
N ALA A 9 15.69 18.05 -14.48
CA ALA A 9 15.19 18.22 -15.82
C ALA A 9 14.00 17.27 -15.99
N ALA A 10 12.88 17.81 -16.39
CA ALA A 10 11.95 17.05 -17.20
C ALA A 10 12.80 16.49 -18.36
N VAL A 11 13.21 15.23 -18.25
CA VAL A 11 13.98 14.55 -19.29
C VAL A 11 13.08 14.60 -20.52
N ARG A 12 13.38 15.51 -21.45
CA ARG A 12 12.83 15.47 -22.80
C ARG A 12 13.28 14.13 -23.36
N MET A 13 12.37 13.17 -23.33
CA MET A 13 12.59 11.88 -23.97
C MET A 13 13.01 12.14 -25.40
N SER A 14 14.13 11.56 -25.83
CA SER A 14 14.58 11.63 -27.22
C SER A 14 13.47 11.12 -28.13
N SER A 15 13.41 11.63 -29.37
CA SER A 15 12.40 11.22 -30.36
C SER A 15 12.37 9.71 -30.57
N GLY A 16 13.53 9.03 -30.55
CA GLY A 16 13.64 7.57 -30.63
C GLY A 16 12.98 6.85 -29.44
N ASN A 17 13.08 7.38 -28.24
CA ASN A 17 12.41 6.81 -27.06
C ASN A 17 10.90 6.98 -27.08
N ARG A 18 10.37 8.04 -27.72
CA ARG A 18 8.92 8.22 -27.90
C ARG A 18 8.34 7.21 -28.89
N LEU A 19 9.05 6.96 -29.99
CA LEU A 19 8.63 5.98 -30.99
C LEU A 19 8.63 4.56 -30.44
N LEU A 20 9.68 4.18 -29.71
CA LEU A 20 9.79 2.88 -29.05
C LEU A 20 8.71 2.72 -27.96
N ASN A 21 8.41 3.76 -27.19
CA ASN A 21 7.33 3.76 -26.21
C ASN A 21 5.95 3.62 -26.86
N GLY A 22 5.73 4.32 -27.96
CA GLY A 22 4.51 4.19 -28.77
C GLY A 22 4.35 2.79 -29.35
N LEU A 23 5.43 2.19 -29.86
CA LEU A 23 5.43 0.83 -30.39
C LEU A 23 5.14 -0.21 -29.30
N VAL A 24 5.78 -0.10 -28.13
CA VAL A 24 5.52 -0.99 -26.99
C VAL A 24 4.09 -0.83 -26.51
N ALA A 25 3.57 0.39 -26.41
CA ALA A 25 2.18 0.63 -26.06
C ALA A 25 1.23 -0.01 -27.10
N LEU A 26 1.47 0.23 -28.39
CA LEU A 26 0.66 -0.33 -29.47
C LEU A 26 0.69 -1.86 -29.46
N LEU A 27 1.86 -2.48 -29.32
CA LEU A 27 1.99 -3.94 -29.20
C LEU A 27 1.28 -4.46 -27.95
N THR A 28 1.40 -3.78 -26.82
CA THR A 28 0.75 -4.17 -25.58
C THR A 28 -0.77 -4.10 -25.71
N TYR A 29 -1.30 -2.96 -26.10
CA TYR A 29 -2.76 -2.76 -26.22
C TYR A 29 -3.35 -3.53 -27.40
N GLY A 30 -2.63 -3.59 -28.51
CA GLY A 30 -3.03 -4.38 -29.68
C GLY A 30 -3.10 -5.87 -29.37
N SER A 31 -2.10 -6.41 -28.69
CA SER A 31 -2.08 -7.85 -28.31
C SER A 31 -3.20 -8.16 -27.29
N ILE A 32 -3.44 -7.29 -26.30
CA ILE A 32 -4.54 -7.46 -25.37
C ILE A 32 -5.88 -7.44 -26.09
N LEU A 33 -6.07 -6.51 -27.04
CA LEU A 33 -7.28 -6.43 -27.86
C LEU A 33 -7.47 -7.69 -28.70
N VAL A 34 -6.41 -8.18 -29.36
CA VAL A 34 -6.46 -9.43 -30.17
C VAL A 34 -6.82 -10.62 -29.29
N ILE A 35 -6.18 -10.77 -28.12
CA ILE A 35 -6.52 -11.82 -27.17
C ILE A 35 -8.00 -11.71 -26.77
N MET A 36 -8.49 -10.51 -26.45
CA MET A 36 -9.89 -10.27 -26.12
C MET A 36 -10.83 -10.70 -27.26
N LEU A 37 -10.52 -10.33 -28.50
CA LEU A 37 -11.36 -10.66 -29.66
C LEU A 37 -11.34 -12.17 -29.96
N VAL A 38 -10.19 -12.82 -29.87
CA VAL A 38 -10.05 -14.30 -30.00
C VAL A 38 -10.88 -15.00 -28.92
N TRP A 39 -10.83 -14.50 -27.70
CA TRP A 39 -11.60 -15.06 -26.57
C TRP A 39 -13.09 -14.88 -26.72
N LEU A 40 -13.55 -13.68 -27.11
CA LEU A 40 -14.98 -13.43 -27.40
C LEU A 40 -15.52 -14.33 -28.51
N ARG A 41 -14.68 -14.68 -29.48
CA ARG A 41 -15.07 -15.54 -30.60
C ARG A 41 -14.97 -17.03 -30.30
N SER A 42 -14.06 -17.44 -29.42
CA SER A 42 -13.79 -18.87 -29.14
C SER A 42 -14.57 -19.40 -27.93
N SER A 43 -15.08 -18.53 -27.04
CA SER A 43 -15.82 -19.01 -25.86
C SER A 43 -17.28 -19.21 -26.21
N GLN A 44 -17.75 -20.45 -26.22
CA GLN A 44 -19.17 -20.79 -26.22
C GLN A 44 -19.85 -20.41 -24.88
N ASP A 45 -19.07 -20.11 -23.85
CA ASP A 45 -19.52 -19.70 -22.53
C ASP A 45 -19.50 -18.17 -22.40
N THR A 46 -20.67 -17.56 -22.52
CA THR A 46 -20.86 -16.10 -22.48
C THR A 46 -20.35 -15.48 -21.17
N ILE A 47 -20.47 -16.17 -20.04
CA ILE A 47 -20.06 -15.64 -18.72
C ILE A 47 -18.54 -15.51 -18.65
N LEU A 48 -17.81 -16.55 -19.07
CA LEU A 48 -16.34 -16.54 -19.11
C LEU A 48 -15.82 -15.49 -20.08
N GLY A 49 -16.46 -15.36 -21.26
CA GLY A 49 -16.12 -14.33 -22.24
C GLY A 49 -16.32 -12.91 -21.71
N LEU A 50 -17.45 -12.64 -21.07
CA LEU A 50 -17.75 -11.32 -20.47
C LEU A 50 -16.79 -10.97 -19.33
N TYR A 51 -16.46 -11.94 -18.46
CA TYR A 51 -15.48 -11.70 -17.39
C TYR A 51 -14.10 -11.37 -17.97
N SER A 52 -13.62 -12.17 -18.93
CA SER A 52 -12.31 -11.97 -19.55
C SER A 52 -12.23 -10.63 -20.28
N ALA A 53 -13.29 -10.25 -21.00
CA ALA A 53 -13.39 -8.95 -21.63
C ALA A 53 -13.40 -7.79 -20.62
N SER A 54 -14.14 -7.92 -19.52
CA SER A 54 -14.20 -6.92 -18.46
C SER A 54 -12.86 -6.77 -17.74
N MET A 55 -12.19 -7.87 -17.42
CA MET A 55 -10.85 -7.86 -16.82
C MET A 55 -9.83 -7.21 -17.75
N THR A 56 -9.85 -7.59 -19.04
CA THR A 56 -8.94 -7.00 -20.05
C THR A 56 -9.18 -5.52 -20.22
N GLY A 57 -10.44 -5.11 -20.32
CA GLY A 57 -10.83 -3.69 -20.40
C GLY A 57 -10.39 -2.92 -19.16
N PHE A 58 -10.52 -3.51 -17.98
CA PHE A 58 -10.04 -2.91 -16.74
C PHE A 58 -8.52 -2.76 -16.70
N LEU A 59 -7.76 -3.75 -17.16
CA LEU A 59 -6.30 -3.67 -17.27
C LEU A 59 -5.86 -2.57 -18.23
N ILE A 60 -6.46 -2.48 -19.41
CA ILE A 60 -6.19 -1.40 -20.38
C ILE A 60 -6.47 -0.05 -19.72
N PHE A 61 -7.64 0.10 -19.11
CA PHE A 61 -8.02 1.32 -18.41
C PHE A 61 -7.03 1.70 -17.32
N MET A 62 -6.58 0.74 -16.54
CA MET A 62 -5.58 0.94 -15.47
C MET A 62 -4.26 1.51 -16.03
N TYR A 63 -3.75 0.96 -17.15
CA TYR A 63 -2.53 1.47 -17.79
C TYR A 63 -2.72 2.89 -18.31
N VAL A 64 -3.83 3.16 -19.01
CA VAL A 64 -4.13 4.48 -19.57
C VAL A 64 -4.28 5.51 -18.44
N ALA A 65 -5.02 5.19 -17.40
CA ALA A 65 -5.21 6.09 -16.26
C ALA A 65 -3.90 6.38 -15.54
N THR A 66 -3.06 5.36 -15.34
CA THR A 66 -1.75 5.51 -14.68
C THR A 66 -0.78 6.32 -15.53
N ALA A 67 -0.83 6.24 -16.86
CA ALA A 67 0.02 7.04 -17.74
C ALA A 67 -0.17 8.56 -17.52
N GLY A 68 -1.36 8.98 -17.07
CA GLY A 68 -1.65 10.38 -16.70
C GLY A 68 -1.35 10.73 -15.24
N TYR A 69 -0.88 9.77 -14.44
CA TYR A 69 -0.51 10.04 -13.05
C TYR A 69 0.86 10.71 -12.95
N LYS A 70 0.94 11.73 -12.08
CA LYS A 70 2.19 12.39 -11.71
C LYS A 70 2.17 12.66 -10.20
N PRO A 71 3.27 12.38 -9.47
CA PRO A 71 3.37 12.78 -8.09
C PRO A 71 3.48 14.30 -7.97
N GLU A 72 3.03 14.84 -6.84
CA GLU A 72 3.25 16.25 -6.53
C GLU A 72 4.74 16.54 -6.32
N THR A 73 5.18 17.67 -6.82
CA THR A 73 6.56 18.15 -6.63
C THR A 73 6.68 18.92 -5.32
N ASP A 74 7.89 19.02 -4.81
CA ASP A 74 8.16 19.84 -3.64
C ASP A 74 7.93 21.33 -3.94
N THR A 75 7.00 21.92 -3.21
CA THR A 75 6.60 23.33 -3.34
C THR A 75 7.04 24.16 -2.12
N GLY A 76 7.80 23.57 -1.21
CA GLY A 76 8.16 24.22 0.05
C GLY A 76 7.07 24.13 1.13
N PHE A 77 5.98 23.41 0.89
CA PHE A 77 4.93 23.21 1.89
C PHE A 77 5.44 22.31 3.03
N ARG A 78 5.44 22.83 4.25
CA ARG A 78 5.97 22.19 5.46
C ARG A 78 5.02 22.41 6.63
N PRO A 79 3.89 21.67 6.69
CA PRO A 79 2.99 21.73 7.84
C PRO A 79 3.62 21.13 9.09
N GLU A 80 3.04 21.36 10.27
CA GLU A 80 3.40 20.59 11.46
C GLU A 80 2.91 19.14 11.32
N VAL A 81 3.82 18.20 11.57
CA VAL A 81 3.53 16.77 11.48
C VAL A 81 3.82 16.04 12.79
N THR A 82 3.02 15.03 13.09
CA THR A 82 3.35 14.03 14.10
C THR A 82 3.57 12.70 13.43
N VAL A 83 4.79 12.16 13.51
CA VAL A 83 5.15 10.83 13.02
C VAL A 83 4.85 9.81 14.11
N ILE A 84 4.19 8.72 13.75
CA ILE A 84 3.77 7.66 14.68
C ILE A 84 4.32 6.33 14.23
N ILE A 85 5.00 5.63 15.15
CA ILE A 85 5.61 4.32 14.91
C ILE A 85 5.10 3.35 15.99
N PRO A 86 4.08 2.52 15.70
CA PRO A 86 3.67 1.45 16.59
C PRO A 86 4.63 0.27 16.46
N ALA A 87 5.20 -0.20 17.56
CA ALA A 87 6.19 -1.27 17.58
C ALA A 87 5.75 -2.43 18.47
N LYS A 88 6.11 -3.65 18.05
CA LYS A 88 5.98 -4.86 18.85
C LYS A 88 6.97 -5.93 18.41
N ASN A 89 7.87 -6.32 19.31
CA ASN A 89 8.91 -7.32 19.07
C ASN A 89 9.77 -6.98 17.84
N GLU A 90 10.43 -5.82 17.90
CA GLU A 90 11.25 -5.23 16.82
C GLU A 90 12.66 -4.84 17.28
N GLU A 91 13.22 -5.58 18.27
CA GLU A 91 14.52 -5.30 18.89
C GLU A 91 15.67 -5.10 17.89
N GLY A 92 15.58 -5.77 16.72
CA GLY A 92 16.63 -5.73 15.70
C GLY A 92 16.59 -4.52 14.77
N VAL A 93 15.49 -3.76 14.75
CA VAL A 93 15.29 -2.73 13.70
C VAL A 93 14.76 -1.39 14.22
N ILE A 94 14.05 -1.38 15.35
CA ILE A 94 13.31 -0.19 15.82
C ILE A 94 14.19 1.06 15.99
N GLU A 95 15.39 0.89 16.53
CA GLU A 95 16.34 1.98 16.70
C GLU A 95 16.72 2.62 15.36
N SER A 96 17.03 1.77 14.36
CA SER A 96 17.38 2.22 13.02
C SER A 96 16.22 2.90 12.31
N VAL A 97 14.99 2.39 12.47
CA VAL A 97 13.78 3.03 11.90
C VAL A 97 13.60 4.44 12.47
N ILE A 98 13.71 4.61 13.80
CA ILE A 98 13.62 5.93 14.45
C ILE A 98 14.69 6.87 13.88
N ARG A 99 15.93 6.41 13.74
CA ARG A 99 17.05 7.19 13.16
C ARG A 99 16.74 7.64 11.74
N THR A 100 16.14 6.80 10.86
CA THR A 100 15.82 7.22 9.49
C THR A 100 14.82 8.36 9.44
N VAL A 101 13.91 8.45 10.40
CA VAL A 101 12.93 9.55 10.50
C VAL A 101 13.64 10.87 10.82
N PHE A 102 14.54 10.88 11.79
CA PHE A 102 15.28 12.09 12.18
C PHE A 102 16.37 12.50 11.19
N ASN A 103 16.94 11.55 10.46
CA ASN A 103 17.91 11.80 9.38
C ASN A 103 17.28 12.35 8.10
N GLY A 104 15.95 12.46 8.06
CA GLY A 104 15.21 13.06 6.96
C GLY A 104 15.45 14.56 6.83
N ASP A 105 15.16 15.11 5.65
CA ASP A 105 15.31 16.54 5.34
C ASP A 105 14.07 17.39 5.70
N TYR A 106 13.18 16.83 6.54
CA TYR A 106 12.02 17.57 7.08
C TYR A 106 12.45 18.45 8.26
N PRO A 107 11.97 19.72 8.35
CA PRO A 107 12.33 20.60 9.48
C PRO A 107 11.94 19.98 10.83
N THR A 108 12.93 19.69 11.68
CA THR A 108 12.73 19.06 12.99
C THR A 108 11.86 19.91 13.91
N SER A 109 11.93 21.24 13.80
CA SER A 109 11.06 22.17 14.54
C SER A 109 9.57 22.00 14.24
N LYS A 110 9.23 21.39 13.10
CA LYS A 110 7.85 21.12 12.65
C LYS A 110 7.47 19.62 12.72
N MET A 111 8.34 18.81 13.28
CA MET A 111 8.13 17.37 13.38
C MET A 111 8.19 16.92 14.84
N ARG A 112 7.24 16.10 15.25
CA ARG A 112 7.24 15.35 16.50
C ARG A 112 7.13 13.87 16.17
N VAL A 113 7.84 13.02 16.91
CA VAL A 113 7.80 11.57 16.73
C VAL A 113 7.26 10.93 17.99
N ILE A 114 6.30 10.04 17.86
CA ILE A 114 5.74 9.25 18.95
C ILE A 114 5.91 7.77 18.60
N VAL A 115 6.67 7.05 19.41
CA VAL A 115 6.88 5.60 19.24
C VAL A 115 6.16 4.88 20.36
N VAL A 116 5.34 3.88 19.99
CA VAL A 116 4.54 3.12 20.96
C VAL A 116 5.01 1.68 20.98
N ASP A 117 5.52 1.23 22.11
CA ASP A 117 5.76 -0.18 22.41
C ASP A 117 4.45 -0.84 22.87
N ASP A 118 3.86 -1.70 22.05
CA ASP A 118 2.62 -2.39 22.37
C ASP A 118 2.85 -3.70 23.13
N GLY A 119 3.53 -3.58 24.28
CA GLY A 119 3.80 -4.68 25.18
C GLY A 119 4.76 -5.72 24.56
N SER A 120 5.91 -5.29 24.07
CA SER A 120 6.96 -6.17 23.56
C SER A 120 7.53 -7.05 24.67
N THR A 121 7.98 -8.25 24.30
CA THR A 121 8.58 -9.25 25.19
C THR A 121 10.08 -9.44 24.94
N ASP A 122 10.62 -8.75 23.93
CA ASP A 122 12.03 -8.68 23.58
C ASP A 122 12.65 -7.34 23.99
N ARG A 123 13.82 -7.00 23.49
CA ARG A 123 14.54 -5.75 23.80
C ARG A 123 14.13 -4.55 22.93
N THR A 124 12.89 -4.53 22.41
CA THR A 124 12.36 -3.42 21.61
C THR A 124 12.37 -2.11 22.40
N TRP A 125 11.92 -2.15 23.67
CA TRP A 125 11.87 -0.95 24.53
C TRP A 125 13.27 -0.35 24.77
N GLU A 126 14.27 -1.18 25.03
CA GLU A 126 15.66 -0.74 25.19
C GLU A 126 16.21 -0.14 23.89
N GLY A 127 15.82 -0.68 22.74
CA GLY A 127 16.16 -0.09 21.42
C GLY A 127 15.58 1.30 21.23
N MET A 128 14.33 1.51 21.62
CA MET A 128 13.69 2.81 21.60
C MET A 128 14.39 3.81 22.52
N GLN A 129 14.75 3.38 23.74
CA GLN A 129 15.48 4.23 24.69
C GLN A 129 16.90 4.59 24.23
N ARG A 130 17.59 3.68 23.50
CA ARG A 130 18.87 4.03 22.87
C ARG A 130 18.71 5.11 21.81
N ALA A 131 17.70 4.98 20.93
CA ALA A 131 17.42 5.98 19.93
C ALA A 131 17.10 7.36 20.56
N GLU A 132 16.40 7.39 21.70
CA GLU A 132 16.09 8.63 22.43
C GLU A 132 17.36 9.28 22.99
N LYS A 133 18.21 8.50 23.66
CA LYS A 133 19.46 9.02 24.31
C LYS A 133 20.48 9.56 23.30
N GLU A 134 20.55 8.96 22.13
CA GLU A 134 21.50 9.33 21.09
C GLU A 134 20.95 10.39 20.13
N SER A 135 19.67 10.74 20.28
CA SER A 135 19.02 11.73 19.42
C SER A 135 19.30 13.14 19.92
N GLU A 136 19.86 14.00 19.06
CA GLU A 136 19.92 15.45 19.29
C GLU A 136 18.53 16.08 19.39
N PHE A 137 17.48 15.30 19.08
CA PHE A 137 16.08 15.72 19.05
C PHE A 137 15.23 15.00 20.09
N SER A 138 15.80 14.65 21.24
CA SER A 138 15.11 13.96 22.33
C SER A 138 13.85 14.69 22.81
N ASP A 139 13.83 16.04 22.74
CA ASP A 139 12.66 16.89 23.03
C ASP A 139 11.50 16.69 22.03
N ARG A 140 11.76 16.11 20.86
CA ARG A 140 10.80 15.84 19.80
C ARG A 140 10.37 14.36 19.72
N LEU A 141 11.03 13.50 20.46
CA LEU A 141 10.73 12.07 20.54
C LEU A 141 9.96 11.78 21.84
N LYS A 142 8.80 11.17 21.72
CA LYS A 142 8.02 10.66 22.84
C LYS A 142 7.92 9.16 22.75
N LEU A 143 8.37 8.46 23.78
CA LEU A 143 8.21 7.02 23.94
C LEU A 143 6.98 6.73 24.80
N VAL A 144 6.16 5.79 24.36
CA VAL A 144 4.99 5.29 25.08
C VAL A 144 5.12 3.79 25.22
N ARG A 145 4.86 3.25 26.39
CA ARG A 145 4.89 1.78 26.65
C ARG A 145 3.54 1.32 27.15
N HIS A 146 2.99 0.32 26.49
CA HIS A 146 1.80 -0.38 26.97
C HIS A 146 2.20 -1.54 27.88
N GLU A 147 1.43 -1.80 28.93
CA GLU A 147 1.69 -2.90 29.86
C GLU A 147 1.54 -4.28 29.22
N ARG A 148 0.72 -4.39 28.19
CA ARG A 148 0.46 -5.60 27.41
C ARG A 148 0.13 -5.28 25.97
N ASN A 149 0.06 -6.31 25.12
CA ASN A 149 -0.37 -6.16 23.74
C ASN A 149 -1.88 -5.85 23.65
N TYR A 150 -2.22 -4.65 23.24
CA TYR A 150 -3.58 -4.22 22.90
C TYR A 150 -3.85 -4.26 21.38
N GLY A 151 -2.82 -4.44 20.58
CA GLY A 151 -2.88 -4.47 19.11
C GLY A 151 -2.59 -3.12 18.45
N LYS A 152 -2.09 -3.18 17.23
CA LYS A 152 -1.60 -2.01 16.46
C LYS A 152 -2.61 -0.86 16.38
N ARG A 153 -3.91 -1.14 16.29
CA ARG A 153 -4.97 -0.11 16.28
C ARG A 153 -4.97 0.73 17.54
N VAL A 154 -4.85 0.07 18.69
CA VAL A 154 -4.82 0.75 19.99
C VAL A 154 -3.52 1.53 20.15
N ALA A 155 -2.40 0.96 19.71
CA ALA A 155 -1.12 1.67 19.71
C ALA A 155 -1.16 2.94 18.84
N LEU A 156 -1.76 2.87 17.64
CA LEU A 156 -2.00 4.03 16.80
C LEU A 156 -2.93 5.04 17.50
N ALA A 157 -4.02 4.57 18.09
CA ALA A 157 -4.98 5.45 18.77
C ALA A 157 -4.35 6.19 19.95
N SER A 158 -3.55 5.49 20.77
CA SER A 158 -2.81 6.11 21.91
C SER A 158 -1.89 7.24 21.44
N ALA A 159 -1.18 7.04 20.34
CA ALA A 159 -0.28 8.05 19.80
C ALA A 159 -1.01 9.21 19.11
N ILE A 160 -2.07 8.91 18.32
CA ILE A 160 -2.82 9.94 17.58
C ILE A 160 -3.62 10.84 18.53
N ALA A 161 -4.07 10.31 19.67
CA ALA A 161 -4.71 11.09 20.72
C ALA A 161 -3.80 12.20 21.26
N ASP A 162 -2.49 11.94 21.35
CA ASP A 162 -1.47 12.90 21.79
C ASP A 162 -0.81 13.68 20.63
N ALA A 163 -1.19 13.38 19.39
CA ALA A 163 -0.61 14.02 18.21
C ALA A 163 -0.94 15.52 18.19
N ARG A 164 0.08 16.31 17.89
CA ARG A 164 -0.02 17.74 17.60
C ARG A 164 0.18 17.96 16.10
N GLY A 165 -0.34 19.07 15.62
CA GLY A 165 -0.28 19.39 14.19
C GLY A 165 -1.47 18.82 13.40
N GLU A 166 -1.53 19.25 12.16
CA GLU A 166 -2.64 18.98 11.24
C GLU A 166 -2.52 17.59 10.58
N ILE A 167 -1.28 17.15 10.38
CA ILE A 167 -0.97 15.93 9.63
C ILE A 167 -0.34 14.89 10.57
N VAL A 168 -0.88 13.66 10.51
CA VAL A 168 -0.33 12.49 11.17
C VAL A 168 0.34 11.60 10.11
N VAL A 169 1.60 11.23 10.32
CA VAL A 169 2.36 10.31 9.47
C VAL A 169 2.52 8.99 10.21
N CYS A 170 1.98 7.91 9.68
CA CYS A 170 2.10 6.56 10.23
C CYS A 170 3.19 5.80 9.47
N ILE A 171 4.11 5.17 10.22
CA ILE A 171 5.22 4.37 9.68
C ILE A 171 5.26 3.05 10.45
N ASP A 172 5.37 1.92 9.72
CA ASP A 172 5.55 0.61 10.36
C ASP A 172 6.94 0.50 10.99
N SER A 173 7.04 -0.25 12.10
CA SER A 173 8.27 -0.40 12.88
C SER A 173 9.41 -1.17 12.18
N ASP A 174 9.16 -1.69 10.99
CA ASP A 174 10.11 -2.38 10.11
C ASP A 174 10.34 -1.62 8.79
N SER A 175 10.00 -0.34 8.75
CA SER A 175 9.97 0.49 7.54
C SER A 175 10.94 1.66 7.65
N PHE A 176 11.92 1.70 6.76
CA PHE A 176 13.00 2.69 6.69
C PHE A 176 12.62 3.77 5.67
N VAL A 177 12.43 4.99 6.12
CA VAL A 177 12.04 6.10 5.25
C VAL A 177 13.24 6.70 4.53
N ASP A 178 13.08 7.01 3.25
CA ASP A 178 14.10 7.74 2.49
C ASP A 178 14.19 9.19 3.00
N LYS A 179 15.34 9.82 2.80
CA LYS A 179 15.65 11.13 3.36
C LYS A 179 14.63 12.22 3.03
N ASP A 180 14.05 12.18 1.84
CA ASP A 180 13.05 13.13 1.35
C ASP A 180 11.60 12.66 1.47
N ALA A 181 11.38 11.46 2.03
CA ALA A 181 10.09 10.80 2.03
C ALA A 181 8.99 11.63 2.71
N ILE A 182 9.21 12.09 3.95
CA ILE A 182 8.19 12.87 4.69
C ILE A 182 7.94 14.21 4.00
N ARG A 183 9.01 14.86 3.51
CA ARG A 183 8.93 16.13 2.80
C ARG A 183 8.05 16.05 1.55
N LEU A 184 8.17 14.96 0.80
CA LEU A 184 7.38 14.72 -0.41
C LEU A 184 5.97 14.21 -0.09
N LEU A 185 5.81 13.41 0.98
CA LEU A 185 4.53 12.85 1.39
C LEU A 185 3.49 13.90 1.70
N VAL A 186 3.90 15.02 2.29
CA VAL A 186 2.97 16.07 2.74
C VAL A 186 2.52 17.00 1.60
N GLN A 187 3.19 17.02 0.45
CA GLN A 187 2.89 17.98 -0.62
C GLN A 187 1.44 17.97 -1.10
N PRO A 188 0.78 16.81 -1.28
CA PRO A 188 -0.61 16.76 -1.74
C PRO A 188 -1.61 17.44 -0.78
N PHE A 189 -1.28 17.58 0.50
CA PHE A 189 -2.17 18.22 1.48
C PHE A 189 -2.36 19.74 1.28
N ARG A 190 -1.66 20.34 0.33
CA ARG A 190 -1.98 21.71 -0.13
C ARG A 190 -3.38 21.82 -0.72
N ASP A 191 -3.88 20.76 -1.33
CA ASP A 191 -5.31 20.64 -1.65
C ASP A 191 -6.07 20.26 -0.36
N GLY A 192 -6.87 21.19 0.16
CA GLY A 192 -7.66 20.96 1.38
C GLY A 192 -8.64 19.79 1.28
N ARG A 193 -8.90 19.25 0.07
CA ARG A 193 -9.73 18.06 -0.13
C ARG A 193 -8.95 16.75 0.09
N VAL A 194 -7.61 16.79 0.09
CA VAL A 194 -6.80 15.59 0.33
C VAL A 194 -6.80 15.28 1.82
N MET A 195 -7.37 14.12 2.16
CA MET A 195 -7.52 13.66 3.55
C MET A 195 -6.49 12.58 3.92
N ALA A 196 -5.94 11.87 2.94
CA ALA A 196 -4.85 10.93 3.17
C ALA A 196 -3.95 10.79 1.95
N VAL A 197 -2.70 10.43 2.20
CA VAL A 197 -1.65 10.20 1.19
C VAL A 197 -0.94 8.88 1.49
N SER A 198 -0.84 8.01 0.48
CA SER A 198 -0.02 6.80 0.55
C SER A 198 1.37 7.07 -0.03
N GLY A 199 2.42 6.75 0.68
CA GLY A 199 3.77 6.68 0.13
C GLY A 199 3.99 5.44 -0.74
N HIS A 200 5.21 5.29 -1.26
CA HIS A 200 5.66 4.18 -2.11
C HIS A 200 6.53 3.22 -1.31
N GLY A 201 6.12 1.95 -1.25
CA GLY A 201 6.86 0.91 -0.54
C GLY A 201 7.71 0.05 -1.47
N GLU A 202 8.96 -0.21 -1.07
CA GLU A 202 9.90 -1.11 -1.73
C GLU A 202 10.41 -2.17 -0.76
N ALA A 203 10.76 -3.36 -1.26
CA ALA A 203 11.40 -4.39 -0.44
C ALA A 203 12.90 -4.09 -0.29
N ILE A 204 13.38 -3.97 0.96
CA ILE A 204 14.81 -3.74 1.25
C ILE A 204 15.63 -5.02 1.09
N ASN A 205 15.04 -6.16 1.46
CA ASN A 205 15.70 -7.48 1.45
C ASN A 205 15.46 -8.28 0.16
N LYS A 206 15.30 -7.60 -0.98
CA LYS A 206 15.04 -8.24 -2.29
C LYS A 206 16.09 -9.27 -2.70
N ASP A 207 17.33 -9.11 -2.22
CA ASP A 207 18.46 -9.95 -2.60
C ASP A 207 18.64 -11.18 -1.69
N GLU A 208 17.80 -11.37 -0.67
CA GLU A 208 17.82 -12.54 0.23
C GLU A 208 17.21 -13.80 -0.37
N GLY A 209 16.69 -13.76 -1.59
CA GLY A 209 16.16 -14.94 -2.27
C GLY A 209 15.07 -14.65 -3.29
N ILE A 210 14.55 -15.72 -3.87
CA ILE A 210 13.53 -15.63 -4.92
C ILE A 210 12.23 -15.00 -4.41
N LEU A 211 11.78 -15.38 -3.22
CA LEU A 211 10.50 -14.91 -2.68
C LEU A 211 10.50 -13.41 -2.32
N PRO A 212 11.51 -12.85 -1.65
CA PRO A 212 11.64 -11.40 -1.48
C PRO A 212 11.75 -10.65 -2.80
N ARG A 213 12.49 -11.17 -3.79
CA ARG A 213 12.63 -10.54 -5.11
C ARG A 213 11.31 -10.55 -5.91
N LEU A 214 10.54 -11.63 -5.84
CA LEU A 214 9.17 -11.68 -6.38
C LEU A 214 8.27 -10.60 -5.78
N GLN A 215 8.34 -10.43 -4.45
CA GLN A 215 7.56 -9.40 -3.74
C GLN A 215 8.02 -8.00 -4.10
N HIS A 216 9.31 -7.75 -4.27
CA HIS A 216 9.83 -6.46 -4.70
C HIS A 216 9.22 -6.00 -6.02
N TYR A 217 9.24 -6.84 -7.06
CA TYR A 217 8.68 -6.48 -8.36
C TYR A 217 7.14 -6.42 -8.33
N TRP A 218 6.50 -7.23 -7.49
CA TRP A 218 5.06 -7.14 -7.30
C TRP A 218 4.64 -5.86 -6.58
N TYR A 219 5.37 -5.42 -5.56
CA TYR A 219 5.13 -4.15 -4.86
C TYR A 219 5.26 -2.97 -5.83
N ALA A 220 6.32 -2.94 -6.62
CA ALA A 220 6.54 -1.90 -7.60
C ALA A 220 5.33 -1.72 -8.53
N GLU A 221 4.71 -2.81 -8.98
CA GLU A 221 3.50 -2.75 -9.79
C GLU A 221 2.28 -2.32 -8.99
N MET A 222 2.00 -2.98 -7.85
CA MET A 222 0.83 -2.66 -7.04
C MET A 222 0.78 -1.19 -6.64
N PHE A 223 1.93 -0.64 -6.25
CA PHE A 223 2.00 0.76 -5.87
C PHE A 223 1.87 1.67 -7.09
N ARG A 224 2.70 1.50 -8.10
CA ARG A 224 2.75 2.45 -9.21
C ARG A 224 1.56 2.33 -10.16
N LEU A 225 1.12 1.11 -10.45
CA LEU A 225 0.03 0.89 -11.40
C LEU A 225 -1.35 1.06 -10.75
N LEU A 226 -1.65 0.26 -9.73
CA LEU A 226 -2.98 0.30 -9.10
C LEU A 226 -3.20 1.60 -8.33
N LYS A 227 -2.31 1.96 -7.41
CA LYS A 227 -2.47 3.21 -6.66
C LYS A 227 -2.30 4.45 -7.53
N GLY A 228 -1.47 4.39 -8.60
CA GLY A 228 -1.36 5.46 -9.57
C GLY A 228 -2.69 5.73 -10.28
N MET A 229 -3.37 4.67 -10.73
CA MET A 229 -4.72 4.77 -11.30
C MET A 229 -5.72 5.33 -10.27
N GLU A 230 -5.80 4.73 -9.09
CA GLU A 230 -6.72 5.18 -8.02
C GLU A 230 -6.47 6.65 -7.64
N SER A 231 -5.21 7.06 -7.55
CA SER A 231 -4.79 8.43 -7.24
C SER A 231 -5.28 9.44 -8.28
N ARG A 232 -5.30 9.06 -9.56
CA ARG A 232 -5.82 9.90 -10.65
C ARG A 232 -7.25 10.35 -10.38
N PHE A 233 -8.03 9.49 -9.72
CA PHE A 233 -9.43 9.75 -9.38
C PHE A 233 -9.62 10.18 -7.91
N GLY A 234 -8.52 10.30 -7.14
CA GLY A 234 -8.55 10.67 -5.73
C GLY A 234 -9.21 9.62 -4.83
N CYS A 235 -9.14 8.35 -5.18
CA CYS A 235 -9.84 7.25 -4.52
C CYS A 235 -8.92 6.08 -4.14
N VAL A 236 -7.66 6.36 -3.76
CA VAL A 236 -6.77 5.32 -3.26
C VAL A 236 -7.45 4.55 -2.13
N SER A 237 -7.58 3.25 -2.31
CA SER A 237 -8.38 2.37 -1.46
C SER A 237 -7.62 1.87 -0.22
N CYS A 238 -6.30 2.06 -0.18
CA CYS A 238 -5.44 1.67 0.93
C CYS A 238 -4.17 2.52 0.99
N CYS A 239 -4.04 3.35 2.01
CA CYS A 239 -2.78 3.96 2.39
C CYS A 239 -2.00 2.94 3.22
N SER A 240 -0.97 2.30 2.63
CA SER A 240 -0.23 1.21 3.29
C SER A 240 0.44 1.67 4.57
N GLY A 241 0.37 0.86 5.62
CA GLY A 241 0.93 1.16 6.94
C GLY A 241 2.44 1.43 6.94
N MET A 242 3.16 0.95 5.92
CA MET A 242 4.60 1.22 5.75
C MET A 242 4.93 2.72 5.71
N LEU A 243 4.10 3.52 5.01
CA LEU A 243 4.20 4.97 4.97
C LEU A 243 2.88 5.57 4.49
N ALA A 244 2.15 6.18 5.40
CA ALA A 244 0.88 6.83 5.13
C ALA A 244 0.76 8.14 5.92
N ALA A 245 0.15 9.15 5.33
CA ALA A 245 -0.18 10.38 6.04
C ALA A 245 -1.69 10.66 5.98
N TYR A 246 -2.22 11.24 7.05
CA TYR A 246 -3.63 11.54 7.21
C TYR A 246 -3.82 12.95 7.75
N ARG A 247 -4.85 13.68 7.27
CA ARG A 247 -5.37 14.80 8.07
C ARG A 247 -5.95 14.24 9.35
N ARG A 248 -5.45 14.75 10.47
CA ARG A 248 -5.83 14.25 11.80
C ARG A 248 -7.33 14.28 12.00
N GLU A 249 -7.99 15.38 11.64
CA GLU A 249 -9.45 15.56 11.74
C GLU A 249 -10.24 14.45 11.01
N ALA A 250 -9.78 14.01 9.85
CA ALA A 250 -10.47 13.00 9.05
C ALA A 250 -10.53 11.61 9.70
N ILE A 251 -9.58 11.31 10.60
CA ILE A 251 -9.46 9.99 11.24
C ILE A 251 -9.82 10.01 12.73
N LEU A 252 -9.95 11.18 13.36
CA LEU A 252 -10.29 11.29 14.78
C LEU A 252 -11.51 10.46 15.21
N PRO A 253 -12.61 10.39 14.45
CA PRO A 253 -13.78 9.59 14.86
C PRO A 253 -13.45 8.11 15.09
N ILE A 254 -12.63 7.51 14.23
CA ILE A 254 -12.23 6.11 14.38
C ILE A 254 -11.18 5.93 15.46
N ILE A 255 -10.26 6.88 15.60
CA ILE A 255 -9.26 6.88 16.67
C ILE A 255 -9.94 6.89 18.05
N HIS A 256 -10.97 7.69 18.23
CA HIS A 256 -11.76 7.70 19.46
C HIS A 256 -12.38 6.32 19.76
N GLU A 257 -12.92 5.62 18.77
CA GLU A 257 -13.47 4.29 18.97
C GLU A 257 -12.39 3.26 19.35
N TRP A 258 -11.22 3.34 18.72
CA TRP A 258 -10.10 2.44 19.04
C TRP A 258 -9.48 2.71 20.42
N ALA A 259 -9.42 3.96 20.84
CA ALA A 259 -8.89 4.35 22.15
C ALA A 259 -9.71 3.77 23.32
N LYS A 260 -11.01 3.49 23.12
CA LYS A 260 -11.86 2.85 24.14
C LYS A 260 -11.40 1.44 24.52
N GLU A 261 -10.61 0.79 23.66
CA GLU A 261 -10.09 -0.57 23.88
C GLU A 261 -8.72 -0.56 24.58
N GLY A 262 -8.13 0.61 24.80
CA GLY A 262 -6.76 0.77 25.29
C GLY A 262 -6.66 1.32 26.72
N PRO A 263 -5.42 1.43 27.23
CA PRO A 263 -5.14 1.96 28.56
C PRO A 263 -5.44 3.45 28.66
N THR A 264 -5.47 4.17 27.55
CA THR A 264 -5.75 5.61 27.45
C THR A 264 -7.23 5.91 27.22
N ALA A 265 -8.14 5.13 27.80
CA ALA A 265 -9.59 5.43 27.80
C ALA A 265 -9.92 6.81 28.39
N THR A 266 -8.91 7.67 28.53
CA THR A 266 -8.95 8.97 29.17
C THR A 266 -8.74 10.11 28.18
N ALA A 267 -9.62 10.94 28.19
CA ALA A 267 -9.90 12.26 27.65
C ALA A 267 -10.85 12.18 26.47
N PRO A 268 -12.06 12.73 26.61
CA PRO A 268 -12.88 13.01 25.46
C PRO A 268 -12.06 13.97 24.57
N ILE A 269 -11.62 13.46 23.43
CA ILE A 269 -11.23 14.35 22.35
C ILE A 269 -12.49 15.15 22.09
N ALA A 270 -12.46 16.45 22.39
CA ALA A 270 -13.58 17.33 22.12
C ALA A 270 -13.84 17.29 20.61
N LEU A 271 -14.78 16.46 20.24
CA LEU A 271 -15.36 16.46 18.92
C LEU A 271 -16.41 17.57 18.96
N ASP A 272 -16.00 18.77 18.58
CA ASP A 272 -16.97 19.77 18.15
C ASP A 272 -17.88 19.09 17.12
N ASP A 273 -19.17 19.32 17.23
CA ASP A 273 -20.29 18.76 16.51
C ASP A 273 -20.12 18.56 14.98
N MET A 274 -19.04 17.91 14.57
CA MET A 274 -19.00 17.26 13.27
C MET A 274 -20.11 16.23 13.31
N GLU A 275 -21.14 16.46 12.53
CA GLU A 275 -22.27 15.58 12.34
C GLU A 275 -21.77 14.13 12.43
N ARG A 276 -22.02 13.55 13.58
CA ARG A 276 -21.90 12.11 13.80
C ARG A 276 -22.84 11.44 12.80
N GLU A 277 -22.45 11.43 11.53
CA GLU A 277 -23.09 10.53 10.61
C GLU A 277 -22.82 9.13 11.16
N SER A 278 -23.80 8.71 11.89
CA SER A 278 -23.91 7.55 12.75
C SER A 278 -23.70 6.19 12.04
N TRP A 279 -22.99 6.18 10.90
CA TRP A 279 -22.65 4.94 10.21
C TRP A 279 -21.59 4.12 10.95
N VAL A 280 -20.73 4.79 11.76
CA VAL A 280 -19.74 4.13 12.62
C VAL A 280 -20.36 3.36 13.76
N SER A 281 -21.45 3.89 14.32
CA SER A 281 -22.07 3.35 15.54
C SER A 281 -23.15 2.29 15.30
N ARG A 282 -23.53 1.98 14.05
CA ARG A 282 -24.65 1.08 13.76
C ARG A 282 -24.18 -0.34 13.39
N GLY A 283 -24.29 -1.27 14.33
CA GLY A 283 -24.30 -2.71 14.09
C GLY A 283 -23.07 -3.29 13.41
N MET A 284 -23.16 -3.62 12.12
CA MET A 284 -22.06 -4.25 11.35
C MET A 284 -20.83 -3.37 11.24
N ALA A 285 -20.96 -2.04 11.20
CA ALA A 285 -19.84 -1.12 11.14
C ALA A 285 -18.97 -1.22 12.40
N SER A 286 -19.56 -1.34 13.59
CA SER A 286 -18.81 -1.47 14.84
C SER A 286 -17.93 -2.73 14.88
N ARG A 287 -18.35 -3.81 14.24
CA ARG A 287 -17.55 -5.04 14.10
C ARG A 287 -16.44 -4.88 13.06
N LEU A 288 -16.72 -4.19 11.95
CA LEU A 288 -15.75 -3.98 10.87
C LEU A 288 -14.57 -3.10 11.30
N ILE A 289 -14.83 -2.05 12.09
CA ILE A 289 -13.78 -1.17 12.60
C ILE A 289 -12.85 -1.85 13.62
N LYS A 290 -13.26 -2.97 14.20
CA LYS A 290 -12.47 -3.81 15.11
C LYS A 290 -11.71 -4.92 14.39
N SER A 291 -11.89 -5.05 13.07
CA SER A 291 -11.25 -6.09 12.28
C SER A 291 -9.80 -5.76 11.93
N PRO A 292 -8.97 -6.74 11.54
CA PRO A 292 -7.60 -6.48 11.08
C PRO A 292 -7.59 -5.66 9.79
N GLY A 293 -6.55 -4.84 9.61
CA GLY A 293 -6.38 -3.96 8.44
C GLY A 293 -6.68 -2.49 8.76
N GLU A 294 -6.03 -1.99 9.81
CA GLU A 294 -6.13 -0.61 10.30
C GLU A 294 -5.87 0.42 9.21
N ASP A 295 -4.94 0.16 8.31
CA ASP A 295 -4.58 0.99 7.18
C ASP A 295 -5.76 1.20 6.21
N ARG A 296 -6.50 0.13 5.88
CA ARG A 296 -7.70 0.22 5.05
C ARG A 296 -8.86 0.92 5.74
N ILE A 297 -8.99 0.70 7.05
CA ILE A 297 -10.03 1.33 7.84
C ILE A 297 -9.78 2.84 7.92
N LEU A 298 -8.56 3.26 8.29
CA LEU A 298 -8.18 4.68 8.30
C LEU A 298 -8.37 5.33 6.94
N THR A 299 -7.98 4.62 5.86
CA THR A 299 -8.17 5.10 4.48
C THR A 299 -9.65 5.27 4.14
N ALA A 300 -10.50 4.31 4.51
CA ALA A 300 -11.94 4.39 4.26
C ALA A 300 -12.57 5.58 5.01
N PHE A 301 -12.16 5.83 6.26
CA PHE A 301 -12.60 7.00 7.01
C PHE A 301 -12.17 8.30 6.35
N ALA A 302 -10.89 8.43 6.02
CA ALA A 302 -10.36 9.60 5.32
C ALA A 302 -11.07 9.85 3.98
N LEU A 303 -11.44 8.78 3.27
CA LEU A 303 -12.11 8.88 1.98
C LEU A 303 -13.62 9.15 2.12
N SER A 304 -14.27 8.83 3.23
CA SER A 304 -15.74 8.89 3.39
C SER A 304 -16.34 10.29 3.31
N GLY A 305 -15.57 11.32 3.66
CA GLY A 305 -16.01 12.73 3.63
C GLY A 305 -16.47 13.19 2.26
N LYS A 306 -17.41 14.13 2.21
CA LYS A 306 -17.90 14.73 0.96
C LYS A 306 -16.76 15.49 0.26
N GLY A 307 -16.48 15.15 -1.00
CA GLY A 307 -15.37 15.75 -1.74
C GLY A 307 -13.96 15.32 -1.30
N ALA A 308 -13.82 14.50 -0.22
CA ALA A 308 -12.56 14.00 0.25
C ALA A 308 -11.84 13.17 -0.83
N ARG A 309 -10.53 13.36 -0.91
CA ARG A 309 -9.62 12.68 -1.82
C ARG A 309 -8.56 11.93 -1.03
N VAL A 310 -8.21 10.75 -1.50
CA VAL A 310 -7.05 9.99 -1.04
C VAL A 310 -6.16 9.73 -2.24
N VAL A 311 -4.88 10.09 -2.11
CA VAL A 311 -3.95 10.08 -3.23
C VAL A 311 -2.69 9.28 -2.92
N TYR A 312 -1.91 8.99 -3.94
CA TYR A 312 -0.64 8.30 -3.86
C TYR A 312 0.50 9.25 -4.23
N GLN A 313 1.63 9.13 -3.55
CA GLN A 313 2.83 9.95 -3.77
C GLN A 313 4.00 9.04 -4.08
N SER A 314 4.27 8.79 -5.36
CA SER A 314 5.20 7.76 -5.83
C SER A 314 6.68 8.10 -5.61
N ASN A 315 6.99 9.37 -5.36
CA ASN A 315 8.33 9.86 -5.05
C ASN A 315 8.61 9.98 -3.54
N SER A 316 7.64 9.62 -2.69
CA SER A 316 7.81 9.49 -1.25
C SER A 316 8.05 8.02 -0.92
N VAL A 317 9.31 7.63 -0.79
CA VAL A 317 9.73 6.21 -0.76
C VAL A 317 10.02 5.75 0.66
N VAL A 318 9.62 4.52 0.95
CA VAL A 318 9.94 3.78 2.17
C VAL A 318 10.37 2.36 1.82
N ARG A 319 11.38 1.84 2.50
CA ARG A 319 11.84 0.46 2.33
C ARG A 319 11.46 -0.38 3.52
N THR A 320 10.82 -1.52 3.28
CA THR A 320 10.33 -2.44 4.32
C THR A 320 10.90 -3.83 4.13
N ILE A 321 10.97 -4.59 5.21
CA ILE A 321 11.39 -5.99 5.19
C ILE A 321 10.20 -6.84 4.78
N VAL A 322 10.34 -7.60 3.68
CA VAL A 322 9.29 -8.52 3.22
C VAL A 322 9.58 -9.96 3.68
N PRO A 323 8.56 -10.81 3.83
CA PRO A 323 8.75 -12.21 4.17
C PRO A 323 9.73 -12.95 3.27
N ASN A 324 10.67 -13.68 3.85
CA ASN A 324 11.61 -14.55 3.15
C ASN A 324 11.20 -16.03 3.20
N SER A 325 10.20 -16.40 4.01
CA SER A 325 9.64 -17.76 4.09
C SER A 325 8.22 -17.83 3.54
N SER A 326 7.88 -18.94 2.87
CA SER A 326 6.54 -19.16 2.31
C SER A 326 5.45 -19.12 3.38
N ARG A 327 5.72 -19.61 4.59
CA ARG A 327 4.77 -19.61 5.71
C ARG A 327 4.41 -18.18 6.14
N GLN A 328 5.40 -17.30 6.29
CA GLN A 328 5.19 -15.91 6.65
C GLN A 328 4.47 -15.17 5.51
N PHE A 329 4.88 -15.42 4.27
CA PHE A 329 4.24 -14.83 3.09
C PHE A 329 2.75 -15.20 3.00
N LEU A 330 2.38 -16.48 3.13
CA LEU A 330 0.99 -16.91 3.08
C LEU A 330 0.15 -16.34 4.24
N ARG A 331 0.73 -16.25 5.44
CA ARG A 331 0.08 -15.57 6.57
C ARG A 331 -0.17 -14.09 6.29
N GLN A 332 0.80 -13.40 5.67
CA GLN A 332 0.67 -12.01 5.26
C GLN A 332 -0.44 -11.85 4.21
N GLN A 333 -0.48 -12.72 3.17
CA GLN A 333 -1.51 -12.71 2.14
C GLN A 333 -2.91 -12.94 2.73
N LEU A 334 -3.06 -13.86 3.67
CA LEU A 334 -4.33 -14.12 4.36
C LEU A 334 -4.79 -12.88 5.15
N ARG A 335 -3.88 -12.24 5.88
CA ARG A 335 -4.18 -11.01 6.62
C ARG A 335 -4.64 -9.91 5.67
N TRP A 336 -3.95 -9.72 4.54
CA TRP A 336 -4.30 -8.72 3.55
C TRP A 336 -5.63 -9.00 2.84
N THR A 337 -5.92 -10.27 2.56
CA THR A 337 -7.21 -10.67 1.99
C THR A 337 -8.37 -10.32 2.94
N ARG A 338 -8.24 -10.66 4.22
CA ARG A 338 -9.25 -10.33 5.23
C ARG A 338 -9.42 -8.81 5.39
N ALA A 339 -8.30 -8.08 5.46
CA ALA A 339 -8.33 -6.62 5.50
C ALA A 339 -8.99 -6.02 4.25
N TRP A 340 -8.73 -6.60 3.06
CA TRP A 340 -9.36 -6.16 1.82
C TRP A 340 -10.88 -6.37 1.85
N ILE A 341 -11.36 -7.52 2.32
CA ILE A 341 -12.81 -7.80 2.44
C ILE A 341 -13.48 -6.76 3.33
N HIS A 342 -12.93 -6.51 4.52
CA HIS A 342 -13.49 -5.54 5.45
C HIS A 342 -13.46 -4.10 4.92
N GLY A 343 -12.33 -3.68 4.34
CA GLY A 343 -12.19 -2.37 3.72
C GLY A 343 -13.15 -2.18 2.54
N SER A 344 -13.39 -3.24 1.74
CA SER A 344 -14.34 -3.21 0.63
C SER A 344 -15.77 -3.02 1.12
N VAL A 345 -16.19 -3.78 2.14
CA VAL A 345 -17.54 -3.63 2.74
C VAL A 345 -17.74 -2.24 3.32
N LEU A 346 -16.73 -1.65 3.95
CA LEU A 346 -16.79 -0.27 4.43
C LEU A 346 -16.92 0.73 3.28
N SER A 347 -16.08 0.60 2.26
CA SER A 347 -16.06 1.54 1.13
C SER A 347 -17.34 1.48 0.29
N TRP A 348 -17.99 0.33 0.17
CA TRP A 348 -19.27 0.20 -0.55
C TRP A 348 -20.35 1.15 -0.04
N ARG A 349 -20.31 1.52 1.24
CA ARG A 349 -21.32 2.40 1.87
C ARG A 349 -21.29 3.83 1.37
N PHE A 350 -20.15 4.31 0.87
CA PHE A 350 -19.99 5.72 0.49
C PHE A 350 -19.40 5.95 -0.90
N MET A 351 -18.76 4.94 -1.54
CA MET A 351 -18.10 5.12 -2.82
C MET A 351 -19.06 5.60 -3.93
N TRP A 352 -20.34 5.25 -3.86
CA TRP A 352 -21.35 5.75 -4.79
C TRP A 352 -21.57 7.28 -4.73
N ARG A 353 -21.13 7.93 -3.65
CA ARG A 353 -21.17 9.41 -3.48
C ARG A 353 -19.97 10.11 -4.10
N LYS A 354 -18.96 9.37 -4.58
CA LYS A 354 -17.77 9.90 -5.25
C LYS A 354 -18.05 10.18 -6.71
N SER A 355 -17.05 10.73 -7.42
CA SER A 355 -17.16 10.92 -8.87
C SER A 355 -17.42 9.58 -9.57
N PHE A 356 -18.15 9.62 -10.69
CA PHE A 356 -18.48 8.41 -11.45
C PHE A 356 -17.24 7.56 -11.78
N PRO A 357 -16.09 8.10 -12.26
CA PRO A 357 -14.90 7.29 -12.50
C PRO A 357 -14.36 6.62 -11.23
N ALA A 358 -14.34 7.32 -10.10
CA ALA A 358 -13.87 6.75 -8.82
C ALA A 358 -14.77 5.60 -8.35
N SER A 359 -16.09 5.78 -8.44
CA SER A 359 -17.07 4.76 -8.08
C SER A 359 -16.94 3.54 -9.00
N LEU A 360 -16.84 3.77 -10.31
CA LEU A 360 -16.69 2.71 -11.31
C LEU A 360 -15.43 1.89 -11.08
N VAL A 361 -14.27 2.55 -10.90
CA VAL A 361 -12.99 1.89 -10.62
C VAL A 361 -13.10 1.02 -9.37
N SER A 362 -13.61 1.58 -8.29
CA SER A 362 -13.70 0.88 -7.01
C SER A 362 -14.62 -0.35 -7.09
N TYR A 363 -15.83 -0.19 -7.62
CA TYR A 363 -16.81 -1.30 -7.67
C TYR A 363 -16.43 -2.36 -8.69
N LEU A 364 -15.96 -1.95 -9.88
CA LEU A 364 -15.54 -2.89 -10.90
C LEU A 364 -14.35 -3.73 -10.43
N PHE A 365 -13.33 -3.11 -9.85
CA PHE A 365 -12.17 -3.82 -9.31
C PHE A 365 -12.57 -4.83 -8.23
N GLN A 366 -13.42 -4.42 -7.28
CA GLN A 366 -13.90 -5.31 -6.22
C GLN A 366 -14.72 -6.48 -6.78
N PHE A 367 -15.61 -6.21 -7.74
CA PHE A 367 -16.43 -7.21 -8.39
C PHE A 367 -15.58 -8.25 -9.14
N LEU A 368 -14.63 -7.80 -9.96
CA LEU A 368 -13.71 -8.67 -10.70
C LEU A 368 -12.87 -9.54 -9.74
N LEU A 369 -12.41 -8.95 -8.62
CA LEU A 369 -11.59 -9.67 -7.66
C LEU A 369 -12.39 -10.72 -6.87
N ILE A 370 -13.63 -10.41 -6.48
CA ILE A 370 -14.52 -11.38 -5.80
C ILE A 370 -14.84 -12.57 -6.71
N LEU A 371 -15.04 -12.36 -8.00
CA LEU A 371 -15.34 -13.42 -8.96
C LEU A 371 -14.11 -14.25 -9.36
N SER A 372 -12.90 -13.70 -9.18
CA SER A 372 -11.68 -14.32 -9.69
C SER A 372 -11.47 -15.78 -9.25
N PRO A 373 -11.75 -16.23 -8.01
CA PRO A 373 -11.59 -17.63 -7.64
C PRO A 373 -12.51 -18.56 -8.42
N ALA A 374 -13.77 -18.17 -8.59
CA ALA A 374 -14.74 -18.96 -9.35
C ALA A 374 -14.31 -19.12 -10.82
N ILE A 375 -13.84 -18.03 -11.41
CA ILE A 375 -13.36 -18.02 -12.80
C ILE A 375 -12.09 -18.86 -12.94
N VAL A 376 -11.16 -18.78 -12.01
CA VAL A 376 -9.93 -19.61 -12.02
C VAL A 376 -10.29 -21.10 -11.87
N ILE A 377 -11.25 -21.44 -10.99
CA ILE A 377 -11.75 -22.82 -10.87
C ILE A 377 -12.38 -23.31 -12.18
N LEU A 378 -13.23 -22.49 -12.80
CA LEU A 378 -13.85 -22.84 -14.07
C LEU A 378 -12.78 -23.14 -15.16
N TRP A 379 -11.79 -22.26 -15.32
CA TRP A 379 -10.75 -22.41 -16.34
C TRP A 379 -9.78 -23.57 -16.09
N LEU A 380 -9.41 -23.82 -14.83
CA LEU A 380 -8.39 -24.82 -14.52
C LEU A 380 -8.97 -26.21 -14.30
N PHE A 381 -10.25 -26.34 -13.96
CA PHE A 381 -10.84 -27.63 -13.61
C PHE A 381 -12.08 -27.96 -14.44
N VAL A 382 -13.05 -27.07 -14.60
CA VAL A 382 -14.33 -27.38 -15.26
C VAL A 382 -14.15 -27.46 -16.79
N VAL A 383 -13.47 -26.51 -17.39
CA VAL A 383 -13.23 -26.46 -18.85
C VAL A 383 -12.44 -27.68 -19.34
N PRO A 384 -11.33 -28.10 -18.68
CA PRO A 384 -10.63 -29.35 -19.08
C PRO A 384 -11.48 -30.61 -18.92
N ILE A 385 -12.31 -30.73 -17.87
CA ILE A 385 -13.20 -31.88 -17.67
C ILE A 385 -14.23 -31.98 -18.80
N ARG A 386 -14.63 -30.87 -19.42
CA ARG A 386 -15.47 -30.87 -20.63
C ARG A 386 -14.73 -31.24 -21.92
N GLY A 387 -13.44 -31.53 -21.86
CA GLY A 387 -12.61 -31.82 -23.01
C GLY A 387 -12.07 -30.58 -23.74
N GLU A 388 -12.30 -29.38 -23.24
CA GLU A 388 -11.93 -28.11 -23.88
C GLU A 388 -10.53 -27.63 -23.45
N TRP A 389 -9.52 -28.52 -23.54
CA TRP A 389 -8.14 -28.24 -23.08
C TRP A 389 -7.49 -27.01 -23.71
N MET A 390 -7.84 -26.69 -24.95
CA MET A 390 -7.33 -25.47 -25.61
C MET A 390 -7.78 -24.19 -24.92
N GLY A 391 -8.97 -24.19 -24.32
CA GLY A 391 -9.46 -23.05 -23.53
C GLY A 391 -8.59 -22.82 -22.28
N THR A 392 -8.29 -23.88 -21.54
CA THR A 392 -7.38 -23.81 -20.37
C THR A 392 -5.97 -23.38 -20.76
N ALA A 393 -5.43 -23.96 -21.86
CA ALA A 393 -4.09 -23.57 -22.38
C ALA A 393 -4.07 -22.07 -22.75
N GLY A 394 -5.12 -21.60 -23.43
CA GLY A 394 -5.28 -20.16 -23.76
C GLY A 394 -5.36 -19.27 -22.53
N PHE A 395 -6.11 -19.66 -21.50
CA PHE A 395 -6.18 -18.95 -20.23
C PHE A 395 -4.81 -18.82 -19.56
N LEU A 396 -4.07 -19.92 -19.44
CA LEU A 396 -2.73 -19.91 -18.86
C LEU A 396 -1.75 -19.07 -19.68
N ALA A 397 -1.73 -19.24 -21.00
CA ALA A 397 -0.89 -18.46 -21.89
C ALA A 397 -1.21 -16.95 -21.80
N GLY A 398 -2.50 -16.58 -21.79
CA GLY A 398 -2.95 -15.20 -21.61
C GLY A 398 -2.52 -14.62 -20.29
N THR A 399 -2.64 -15.38 -19.20
CA THR A 399 -2.26 -14.93 -17.85
C THR A 399 -0.74 -14.74 -17.75
N ILE A 400 0.07 -15.65 -18.31
CA ILE A 400 1.53 -15.52 -18.40
C ILE A 400 1.91 -14.29 -19.24
N PHE A 401 1.21 -14.08 -20.36
CA PHE A 401 1.43 -12.91 -21.21
C PHE A 401 1.12 -11.60 -20.50
N VAL A 402 0.07 -11.54 -19.70
CA VAL A 402 -0.20 -10.38 -18.83
C VAL A 402 0.95 -10.18 -17.84
N GLY A 403 1.46 -11.24 -17.22
CA GLY A 403 2.65 -11.17 -16.36
C GLY A 403 3.88 -10.62 -17.10
N PHE A 404 4.10 -11.02 -18.34
CA PHE A 404 5.15 -10.49 -19.21
C PHE A 404 4.98 -8.99 -19.47
N LEU A 405 3.77 -8.53 -19.81
CA LEU A 405 3.48 -7.12 -20.02
C LEU A 405 3.69 -6.30 -18.76
N HIS A 406 3.28 -6.80 -17.60
CA HIS A 406 3.53 -6.17 -16.31
C HIS A 406 5.04 -6.07 -16.03
N GLY A 407 5.80 -7.11 -16.33
CA GLY A 407 7.26 -7.10 -16.20
C GLY A 407 7.92 -6.05 -17.10
N LEU A 408 7.50 -5.96 -18.36
CA LEU A 408 7.99 -4.93 -19.30
C LEU A 408 7.63 -3.51 -18.81
N ASN A 409 6.43 -3.31 -18.29
CA ASN A 409 6.03 -2.03 -17.72
C ASN A 409 6.91 -1.66 -16.51
N THR A 410 7.13 -2.61 -15.59
CA THR A 410 7.97 -2.43 -14.42
C THR A 410 9.40 -2.07 -14.82
N TRP A 411 9.98 -2.81 -15.76
CA TRP A 411 11.32 -2.54 -16.28
C TRP A 411 11.42 -1.13 -16.90
N LYS A 412 10.54 -0.83 -17.83
CA LYS A 412 10.69 0.34 -18.70
C LYS A 412 10.26 1.65 -18.05
N TYR A 413 9.10 1.65 -17.38
CA TYR A 413 8.51 2.88 -16.83
C TYR A 413 8.87 3.12 -15.37
N GLN A 414 9.24 2.07 -14.65
CA GLN A 414 9.65 2.18 -13.24
C GLN A 414 11.17 2.15 -13.08
N ARG A 415 11.91 2.06 -14.20
CA ARG A 415 13.37 2.03 -14.24
C ARG A 415 13.97 0.94 -13.33
N THR A 416 13.32 -0.21 -13.25
CA THR A 416 13.83 -1.39 -12.54
C THR A 416 14.70 -2.24 -13.46
N SER A 417 15.30 -3.31 -12.94
CA SER A 417 16.04 -4.28 -13.74
C SER A 417 15.13 -5.03 -14.72
N ILE A 418 15.69 -5.47 -15.86
CA ILE A 418 15.02 -6.37 -16.83
C ILE A 418 14.56 -7.69 -16.17
N GLU A 419 15.16 -8.07 -15.05
CA GLU A 419 14.76 -9.21 -14.23
C GLU A 419 13.29 -9.12 -13.77
N SER A 420 12.71 -7.93 -13.74
CA SER A 420 11.28 -7.75 -13.44
C SER A 420 10.40 -8.62 -14.36
N VAL A 421 10.81 -8.87 -15.62
CA VAL A 421 10.03 -9.62 -16.58
C VAL A 421 9.83 -11.08 -16.14
N PRO A 422 10.89 -11.92 -15.97
CA PRO A 422 10.71 -13.29 -15.54
C PRO A 422 10.07 -13.40 -14.14
N TYR A 423 10.40 -12.52 -13.21
CA TYR A 423 9.78 -12.54 -11.87
C TYR A 423 8.29 -12.24 -11.92
N ARG A 424 7.84 -11.32 -12.77
CA ARG A 424 6.42 -11.05 -12.95
C ARG A 424 5.67 -12.19 -13.61
N MET A 425 6.29 -12.87 -14.58
CA MET A 425 5.71 -14.09 -15.16
C MET A 425 5.60 -15.22 -14.13
N MET A 426 6.62 -15.42 -13.28
CA MET A 426 6.56 -16.39 -12.18
C MET A 426 5.48 -16.02 -11.15
N PHE A 427 5.28 -14.75 -10.87
CA PHE A 427 4.27 -14.30 -9.90
C PHE A 427 2.85 -14.67 -10.32
N VAL A 428 2.59 -14.88 -11.59
CA VAL A 428 1.29 -15.37 -12.10
C VAL A 428 0.90 -16.69 -11.42
N PHE A 429 1.81 -17.65 -11.35
CA PHE A 429 1.54 -18.93 -10.70
C PHE A 429 1.29 -18.77 -9.19
N VAL A 430 2.08 -17.90 -8.55
CA VAL A 430 1.87 -17.54 -7.13
C VAL A 430 0.50 -16.89 -6.93
N SER A 431 0.08 -16.01 -7.83
CA SER A 431 -1.22 -15.33 -7.74
C SER A 431 -2.40 -16.29 -7.97
N LEU A 432 -2.28 -17.24 -8.90
CA LEU A 432 -3.29 -18.29 -9.09
C LEU A 432 -3.42 -19.17 -7.85
N PHE A 433 -2.29 -19.59 -7.27
CA PHE A 433 -2.29 -20.37 -6.03
C PHE A 433 -2.93 -19.57 -4.86
N ILE A 434 -2.55 -18.30 -4.66
CA ILE A 434 -3.14 -17.43 -3.65
C ILE A 434 -4.65 -17.30 -3.87
N THR A 435 -5.09 -17.10 -5.10
CA THR A 435 -6.50 -16.95 -5.45
C THR A 435 -7.30 -18.20 -5.10
N LEU A 436 -6.80 -19.38 -5.45
CA LEU A 436 -7.49 -20.65 -5.20
C LEU A 436 -7.47 -21.10 -3.74
N THR A 437 -6.49 -20.68 -2.95
CA THR A 437 -6.33 -21.16 -1.57
C THR A 437 -6.57 -20.06 -0.55
N ILE A 438 -5.70 -19.08 -0.50
CA ILE A 438 -5.68 -18.05 0.53
C ILE A 438 -6.88 -17.11 0.41
N PHE A 439 -7.23 -16.72 -0.82
CA PHE A 439 -8.35 -15.81 -1.03
C PHE A 439 -9.68 -16.47 -0.71
N LEU A 440 -9.90 -17.71 -1.16
CA LEU A 440 -11.10 -18.48 -0.79
C LEU A 440 -11.18 -18.71 0.72
N TYR A 441 -10.08 -19.13 1.35
CA TYR A 441 -10.05 -19.30 2.80
C TYR A 441 -10.31 -17.99 3.54
N GLY A 442 -9.78 -16.88 3.06
CA GLY A 442 -10.04 -15.54 3.59
C GLY A 442 -11.52 -15.14 3.49
N LEU A 443 -12.17 -15.44 2.36
CA LEU A 443 -13.62 -15.17 2.14
C LEU A 443 -14.51 -15.90 3.14
N VAL A 444 -14.19 -17.15 3.49
CA VAL A 444 -15.00 -17.96 4.44
C VAL A 444 -14.58 -17.74 5.91
N THR A 445 -13.46 -17.07 6.16
CA THR A 445 -12.96 -16.79 7.51
C THR A 445 -12.62 -15.30 7.75
N PRO A 446 -13.42 -14.36 7.27
CA PRO A 446 -13.06 -12.94 7.32
C PRO A 446 -12.90 -12.43 8.76
N TRP A 447 -13.67 -12.99 9.70
CA TRP A 447 -13.72 -12.55 11.11
C TRP A 447 -12.62 -13.13 12.01
N LYS A 448 -11.82 -14.08 11.51
CA LYS A 448 -10.68 -14.62 12.28
C LYS A 448 -9.55 -13.58 12.28
N GLY A 449 -9.43 -12.86 13.38
CA GLY A 449 -8.39 -11.83 13.58
C GLY A 449 -7.21 -12.37 14.37
N GLY A 450 -6.13 -11.62 14.35
CA GLY A 450 -4.89 -11.80 15.11
C GLY A 450 -3.73 -11.15 14.36
N TRP A 451 -2.72 -10.70 15.08
CA TRP A 451 -1.46 -10.21 14.49
C TRP A 451 -0.64 -11.42 14.04
N LEU A 452 -0.97 -11.98 12.87
CA LEU A 452 -0.52 -13.30 12.41
C LEU A 452 0.95 -13.33 11.94
N THR A 453 1.61 -12.20 11.77
CA THR A 453 2.92 -12.13 11.11
C THR A 453 4.11 -12.27 12.03
N ARG A 454 3.94 -12.19 13.38
CA ARG A 454 5.05 -12.04 14.32
C ARG A 454 5.01 -12.98 15.50
N ALA A 455 4.57 -14.22 15.32
CA ALA A 455 4.64 -15.23 16.36
C ALA A 455 6.07 -15.78 16.60
N ASP A 456 6.98 -15.60 15.65
CA ASP A 456 8.35 -16.10 15.70
C ASP A 456 9.32 -14.92 15.48
N GLY A 457 9.60 -14.16 16.55
CA GLY A 457 10.58 -13.06 16.52
C GLY A 457 11.97 -13.62 16.24
N THR A 458 12.59 -13.12 15.22
CA THR A 458 14.03 -12.84 15.07
C THR A 458 14.27 -12.50 13.59
N HIS A 459 14.13 -11.25 13.23
CA HIS A 459 14.86 -10.74 12.07
C HIS A 459 16.24 -10.30 12.57
N GLN A 460 17.26 -11.15 12.41
CA GLN A 460 18.66 -10.71 12.53
C GLN A 460 18.96 -9.84 11.30
N VAL A 461 18.82 -8.54 11.42
CA VAL A 461 19.12 -7.54 10.37
C VAL A 461 20.33 -6.70 10.77
N SER A 462 21.26 -7.25 11.54
CA SER A 462 22.46 -6.50 11.95
C SER A 462 23.41 -6.13 10.80
N SER A 463 23.20 -6.67 9.59
CA SER A 463 24.06 -6.39 8.40
C SER A 463 23.38 -5.56 7.29
N MET A 464 22.10 -5.18 7.45
CA MET A 464 21.30 -4.55 6.38
C MET A 464 20.96 -3.09 6.60
N VAL A 465 21.33 -2.51 7.73
CA VAL A 465 21.19 -1.08 7.92
C VAL A 465 22.30 -0.43 7.08
N PRO A 466 21.99 0.29 6.00
CA PRO A 466 23.00 1.06 5.30
C PRO A 466 23.59 2.04 6.33
N SER A 467 24.88 1.93 6.62
CA SER A 467 25.62 2.93 7.41
C SER A 467 25.62 4.30 6.70
N GLU A 468 25.29 4.31 5.43
CA GLU A 468 24.99 5.49 4.60
C GLU A 468 23.93 5.07 3.58
N THR A 469 22.88 5.90 3.41
CA THR A 469 21.97 5.76 2.27
C THR A 469 22.82 5.75 1.01
N PRO A 470 22.78 4.68 0.18
CA PRO A 470 23.56 4.70 -1.05
C PRO A 470 23.13 5.92 -1.86
N PRO A 471 24.06 6.70 -2.40
CA PRO A 471 23.73 7.77 -3.33
C PRO A 471 22.94 7.12 -4.47
N LEU A 472 21.94 7.83 -4.96
CA LEU A 472 21.25 7.50 -6.22
C LEU A 472 22.34 7.17 -7.24
N GLU A 473 22.46 5.92 -7.65
CA GLU A 473 23.30 5.59 -8.79
C GLU A 473 22.83 6.46 -9.95
N THR A 474 23.60 7.47 -10.23
CA THR A 474 23.59 8.18 -11.49
C THR A 474 23.95 7.16 -12.55
N VAL A 475 22.93 6.51 -13.10
CA VAL A 475 23.09 5.79 -14.36
C VAL A 475 23.37 6.87 -15.39
N ALA A 476 24.67 7.08 -15.61
CA ALA A 476 25.18 7.84 -16.74
C ALA A 476 24.80 7.10 -18.02
N GLN A 477 24.23 7.89 -18.96
CA GLN A 477 24.03 7.69 -20.39
C GLN A 477 23.02 6.61 -20.81
#